data_78fc5200135097e534c06218cce8b18b
#
_entry.id   78fc5200135097e534c06218cce8b18b
#
_cell.length_a   1.000
_cell.length_b   1.000
_cell.length_c   1.000
_cell.angle_alpha   90.00
_cell.angle_beta   90.00
_cell.angle_gamma   90.00
#
_symmetry.space_group_name_H-M   'P 1'
#
loop_
_entity.id
_entity.type
_entity.pdbx_description
1 polymer ?
#
loop_
_entity_poly.entity_id
_entity_poly.type
_entity_poly.pdbx_seq_one_letter_code
_entity_poly.pdbx_strand_id
1 'polypeptide(L)'
;MSDEAAILAANAAYYRAFAETDFAAMSRVWAHDNVSCVHPGWPALIGREAILESYRQILANPDQDRIEPRNETVMIDGGEARVLCVEFVAGTALATTNLFRRVGNAWRMTHHQASPIAALVEEPVSQPPSNRLN
;
A
#
# COMPACT_ATOMS: atom_id res chain seq x y z
N MET A 1 16.11 -15.40 4.34
CA MET A 1 14.97 -14.86 3.59
C MET A 1 15.49 -13.98 2.46
N SER A 2 14.99 -14.19 1.26
CA SER A 2 15.40 -13.38 0.12
C SER A 2 14.88 -11.95 0.29
N ASP A 3 15.48 -11.03 -0.46
CA ASP A 3 14.99 -9.65 -0.44
C ASP A 3 13.54 -9.58 -0.92
N GLU A 4 13.20 -10.35 -1.95
CA GLU A 4 11.82 -10.35 -2.44
C GLU A 4 10.86 -10.78 -1.34
N ALA A 5 11.18 -11.86 -0.62
CA ALA A 5 10.30 -12.33 0.45
C ALA A 5 10.21 -11.33 1.59
N ALA A 6 11.33 -10.66 1.90
CA ALA A 6 11.34 -9.66 2.97
C ALA A 6 10.49 -8.45 2.60
N ILE A 7 10.56 -8.03 1.33
CA ILE A 7 9.78 -6.90 0.85
C ILE A 7 8.29 -7.25 0.85
N LEU A 8 7.95 -8.45 0.39
CA LEU A 8 6.56 -8.88 0.43
C LEU A 8 6.04 -8.95 1.86
N ALA A 9 6.89 -9.38 2.80
CA ALA A 9 6.50 -9.40 4.20
C ALA A 9 6.27 -7.99 4.74
N ALA A 10 7.10 -7.02 4.33
CA ALA A 10 6.92 -5.64 4.74
C ALA A 10 5.62 -5.08 4.16
N ASN A 11 5.33 -5.41 2.91
CA ASN A 11 4.09 -5.01 2.28
C ASN A 11 2.88 -5.60 3.00
N ALA A 12 2.96 -6.88 3.35
CA ALA A 12 1.88 -7.54 4.08
C ALA A 12 1.69 -6.94 5.47
N ALA A 13 2.78 -6.49 6.10
CA ALA A 13 2.69 -5.87 7.42
C ALA A 13 1.89 -4.57 7.38
N TYR A 14 2.00 -3.81 6.28
CA TYR A 14 1.20 -2.61 6.11
C TYR A 14 -0.29 -2.95 6.13
N TYR A 15 -0.71 -3.94 5.33
CA TYR A 15 -2.12 -4.28 5.23
C TYR A 15 -2.64 -4.95 6.51
N ARG A 16 -1.79 -5.70 7.20
CA ARG A 16 -2.17 -6.30 8.48
C ARG A 16 -2.38 -5.22 9.53
N ALA A 17 -1.49 -4.23 9.60
CA ALA A 17 -1.66 -3.14 10.55
C ALA A 17 -2.96 -2.39 10.26
N PHE A 18 -3.28 -2.22 8.98
CA PHE A 18 -4.52 -1.56 8.59
C PHE A 18 -5.72 -2.40 9.03
N ALA A 19 -5.71 -3.70 8.73
CA ALA A 19 -6.82 -4.58 9.04
C ALA A 19 -7.07 -4.71 10.54
N GLU A 20 -6.00 -4.68 11.32
CA GLU A 20 -6.10 -4.82 12.78
C GLU A 20 -6.24 -3.48 13.47
N THR A 21 -6.32 -2.39 12.71
CA THR A 21 -6.38 -1.03 13.24
C THR A 21 -5.29 -0.79 14.28
N ASP A 22 -4.09 -1.29 13.97
CA ASP A 22 -2.94 -1.26 14.89
C ASP A 22 -2.04 -0.11 14.51
N PHE A 23 -2.25 1.04 15.15
CA PHE A 23 -1.46 2.22 14.83
C PHE A 23 0.02 2.04 15.15
N ALA A 24 0.32 1.36 16.24
CA ALA A 24 1.73 1.13 16.60
C ALA A 24 2.42 0.31 15.52
N ALA A 25 1.75 -0.74 15.02
CA ALA A 25 2.31 -1.53 13.93
C ALA A 25 2.46 -0.70 12.67
N MET A 26 1.46 0.14 12.35
CA MET A 26 1.54 1.00 11.18
C MET A 26 2.74 1.94 11.29
N SER A 27 3.02 2.49 12.46
CA SER A 27 4.13 3.40 12.63
C SER A 27 5.47 2.70 12.40
N ARG A 28 5.54 1.40 12.62
CA ARG A 28 6.78 0.64 12.38
C ARG A 28 6.99 0.28 10.93
N VAL A 29 5.93 0.34 10.12
CA VAL A 29 6.03 0.04 8.69
C VAL A 29 6.79 1.15 7.96
N TRP A 30 6.61 2.39 8.37
CA TRP A 30 7.12 3.55 7.65
C TRP A 30 8.54 3.89 8.04
N ALA A 31 9.34 4.34 7.05
CA ALA A 31 10.66 4.88 7.31
C ALA A 31 10.53 6.20 8.05
N HIS A 32 11.67 6.67 8.61
CA HIS A 32 11.64 7.87 9.43
C HIS A 32 11.73 9.15 8.61
N ASP A 33 12.34 9.11 7.43
CA ASP A 33 12.54 10.32 6.64
C ASP A 33 12.29 10.03 5.16
N ASN A 34 12.14 11.10 4.40
CA ASN A 34 11.93 11.04 2.96
C ASN A 34 10.74 10.14 2.60
N VAL A 35 9.61 10.42 3.24
CA VAL A 35 8.40 9.63 3.07
C VAL A 35 7.27 10.50 2.56
N SER A 36 6.37 9.89 1.80
CA SER A 36 5.20 10.57 1.25
C SER A 36 4.06 9.58 1.10
N CYS A 37 2.84 10.10 1.02
CA CYS A 37 1.66 9.25 0.95
C CYS A 37 0.54 9.99 0.24
N VAL A 38 -0.15 9.30 -0.66
CA VAL A 38 -1.31 9.83 -1.34
C VAL A 38 -2.45 8.84 -1.15
N HIS A 39 -3.33 9.15 -0.21
CA HIS A 39 -4.54 8.32 -0.03
C HIS A 39 -5.49 8.59 -1.21
N PRO A 40 -6.36 7.63 -1.53
CA PRO A 40 -7.29 7.83 -2.65
C PRO A 40 -8.10 9.10 -2.45
N GLY A 41 -7.97 10.02 -3.42
CA GLY A 41 -8.70 11.29 -3.38
C GLY A 41 -8.08 12.37 -2.52
N TRP A 42 -6.95 12.10 -1.89
CA TRP A 42 -6.28 13.09 -1.02
C TRP A 42 -5.15 13.77 -1.75
N PRO A 43 -4.79 14.98 -1.34
CA PRO A 43 -3.53 15.55 -1.79
C PRO A 43 -2.37 14.81 -1.14
N ALA A 44 -1.16 15.02 -1.68
CA ALA A 44 0.02 14.35 -1.16
C ALA A 44 0.34 14.81 0.26
N LEU A 45 0.64 13.84 1.10
CA LEU A 45 1.14 14.08 2.46
C LEU A 45 2.64 13.89 2.44
N ILE A 46 3.36 14.85 2.99
CA ILE A 46 4.82 14.85 2.99
C ILE A 46 5.30 14.79 4.43
N GLY A 47 6.15 13.80 4.71
CA GLY A 47 6.77 13.67 6.01
C GLY A 47 6.04 12.70 6.91
N ARG A 48 6.81 12.11 7.83
CA ARG A 48 6.31 11.04 8.69
C ARG A 48 5.20 11.51 9.61
N GLU A 49 5.32 12.71 10.16
CA GLU A 49 4.33 13.19 11.12
C GLU A 49 2.95 13.32 10.47
N ALA A 50 2.90 13.93 9.29
CA ALA A 50 1.62 14.11 8.59
C ALA A 50 1.03 12.76 8.19
N ILE A 51 1.87 11.84 7.74
CA ILE A 51 1.43 10.52 7.32
C ILE A 51 0.85 9.74 8.50
N LEU A 52 1.58 9.72 9.62
CA LEU A 52 1.12 8.96 10.76
C LEU A 52 -0.14 9.56 11.36
N GLU A 53 -0.27 10.90 11.31
CA GLU A 53 -1.49 11.51 11.81
C GLU A 53 -2.69 11.10 10.95
N SER A 54 -2.50 11.00 9.63
CA SER A 54 -3.59 10.55 8.78
C SER A 54 -4.01 9.12 9.11
N TYR A 55 -3.04 8.24 9.36
CA TYR A 55 -3.37 6.87 9.73
C TYR A 55 -4.00 6.78 11.10
N ARG A 56 -3.59 7.65 12.03
CA ARG A 56 -4.23 7.68 13.34
C ARG A 56 -5.73 7.94 13.19
N GLN A 57 -6.09 8.89 12.34
CA GLN A 57 -7.49 9.21 12.10
C GLN A 57 -8.21 8.10 11.35
N ILE A 58 -7.57 7.57 10.31
CA ILE A 58 -8.17 6.51 9.50
C ILE A 58 -8.43 5.27 10.35
N LEU A 59 -7.45 4.86 11.14
CA LEU A 59 -7.57 3.63 11.94
C LEU A 59 -8.50 3.78 13.12
N ALA A 60 -8.80 5.02 13.52
CA ALA A 60 -9.75 5.25 14.60
C ALA A 60 -11.19 5.19 14.12
N ASN A 61 -11.42 5.19 12.80
CA ASN A 61 -12.77 5.16 12.24
C ASN A 61 -13.32 3.73 12.33
N PRO A 62 -14.40 3.50 13.12
CA PRO A 62 -14.93 2.14 13.26
C PRO A 62 -15.59 1.62 11.99
N ASP A 63 -15.90 2.52 11.05
CA ASP A 63 -16.56 2.13 9.81
C ASP A 63 -15.58 2.01 8.67
N GLN A 64 -14.27 1.89 8.95
CA GLN A 64 -13.26 1.79 7.92
C GLN A 64 -13.44 0.51 7.11
N ASP A 65 -13.45 0.63 5.79
CA ASP A 65 -13.62 -0.50 4.92
C ASP A 65 -12.38 -1.41 4.97
N ARG A 66 -12.62 -2.69 4.74
CA ARG A 66 -11.55 -3.65 4.67
C ARG A 66 -10.82 -3.51 3.32
N ILE A 67 -9.50 -3.61 3.36
CA ILE A 67 -8.67 -3.55 2.17
C ILE A 67 -8.05 -4.91 1.94
N GLU A 68 -8.20 -5.42 0.71
CA GLU A 68 -7.61 -6.70 0.35
C GLU A 68 -6.62 -6.50 -0.79
N PRO A 69 -5.31 -6.64 -0.53
CA PRO A 69 -4.31 -6.49 -1.61
C PRO A 69 -4.18 -7.78 -2.40
N ARG A 70 -3.98 -7.65 -3.70
CA ARG A 70 -3.80 -8.79 -4.59
C ARG A 70 -2.83 -8.44 -5.70
N ASN A 71 -2.28 -9.50 -6.32
CA ASN A 71 -1.43 -9.39 -7.50
C ASN A 71 -0.17 -8.58 -7.22
N GLU A 72 0.46 -8.87 -6.08
CA GLU A 72 1.69 -8.16 -5.71
C GLU A 72 2.82 -8.51 -6.67
N THR A 73 3.47 -7.48 -7.21
CA THR A 73 4.65 -7.62 -8.05
C THR A 73 5.77 -6.80 -7.44
N VAL A 74 6.91 -7.44 -7.17
CA VAL A 74 8.05 -6.80 -6.52
C VAL A 74 9.09 -6.46 -7.56
N MET A 75 9.62 -5.24 -7.52
CA MET A 75 10.74 -4.82 -8.33
C MET A 75 11.79 -4.23 -7.40
N ILE A 76 13.03 -4.70 -7.52
CA ILE A 76 14.12 -4.34 -6.62
C ILE A 76 15.21 -3.62 -7.40
N ASP A 77 15.70 -2.52 -6.84
CA ASP A 77 16.80 -1.76 -7.42
C ASP A 77 17.74 -1.39 -6.27
N GLY A 78 18.71 -2.28 -5.99
CA GLY A 78 19.65 -2.05 -4.90
C GLY A 78 18.96 -1.99 -3.56
N GLY A 79 19.12 -0.88 -2.87
CA GLY A 79 18.50 -0.69 -1.55
C GLY A 79 17.10 -0.14 -1.61
N GLU A 80 16.48 -0.10 -2.78
CA GLU A 80 15.12 0.38 -2.94
C GLU A 80 14.29 -0.64 -3.68
N ALA A 81 12.99 -0.63 -3.41
CA ALA A 81 12.08 -1.58 -4.04
C ALA A 81 10.70 -0.97 -4.13
N ARG A 82 9.92 -1.52 -5.05
CA ARG A 82 8.51 -1.16 -5.13
C ARG A 82 7.67 -2.42 -5.25
N VAL A 83 6.49 -2.35 -4.67
CA VAL A 83 5.48 -3.39 -4.81
C VAL A 83 4.29 -2.75 -5.48
N LEU A 84 3.93 -3.28 -6.63
CA LEU A 84 2.72 -2.88 -7.33
C LEU A 84 1.66 -3.91 -7.04
N CYS A 85 0.46 -3.46 -6.68
CA CYS A 85 -0.63 -4.39 -6.40
C CYS A 85 -1.96 -3.71 -6.67
N VAL A 86 -3.03 -4.48 -6.52
CA VAL A 86 -4.38 -3.97 -6.64
C VAL A 86 -5.03 -4.11 -5.28
N GLU A 87 -5.61 -3.03 -4.78
CA GLU A 87 -6.36 -3.07 -3.53
C GLU A 87 -7.85 -3.14 -3.87
N PHE A 88 -8.53 -4.11 -3.27
CA PHE A 88 -9.97 -4.19 -3.39
C PHE A 88 -10.60 -3.66 -2.12
N VAL A 89 -11.41 -2.61 -2.27
CA VAL A 89 -12.02 -1.90 -1.15
C VAL A 89 -13.48 -1.64 -1.50
N ALA A 90 -14.40 -2.27 -0.78
CA ALA A 90 -15.84 -2.01 -0.91
C ALA A 90 -16.32 -2.05 -2.37
N GLY A 91 -15.85 -3.06 -3.12
CA GLY A 91 -16.28 -3.22 -4.50
C GLY A 91 -15.54 -2.38 -5.52
N THR A 92 -14.55 -1.62 -5.08
CA THR A 92 -13.74 -0.78 -5.94
C THR A 92 -12.32 -1.32 -6.00
N ALA A 93 -11.70 -1.28 -7.17
CA ALA A 93 -10.32 -1.68 -7.34
C ALA A 93 -9.44 -0.43 -7.44
N LEU A 94 -8.32 -0.46 -6.74
CA LEU A 94 -7.37 0.65 -6.72
C LEU A 94 -6.02 0.15 -7.21
N ALA A 95 -5.41 0.89 -8.14
CA ALA A 95 -4.03 0.61 -8.55
C ALA A 95 -3.13 1.20 -7.47
N THR A 96 -2.24 0.37 -6.93
CA THR A 96 -1.47 0.76 -5.76
C THR A 96 0.01 0.60 -6.00
N THR A 97 0.77 1.58 -5.54
CA THR A 97 2.23 1.58 -5.57
C THR A 97 2.74 1.79 -4.15
N ASN A 98 3.52 0.84 -3.66
CA ASN A 98 4.17 0.94 -2.36
C ASN A 98 5.67 0.89 -2.58
N LEU A 99 6.37 1.93 -2.14
CA LEU A 99 7.83 2.01 -2.27
C LEU A 99 8.48 1.72 -0.93
N PHE A 100 9.61 1.03 -1.00
CA PHE A 100 10.34 0.61 0.20
C PHE A 100 11.81 0.95 0.06
N ARG A 101 12.45 1.17 1.20
CA ARG A 101 13.89 1.38 1.29
C ARG A 101 14.46 0.47 2.36
N ARG A 102 15.61 -0.12 2.08
CA ARG A 102 16.29 -0.92 3.08
C ARG A 102 16.90 -0.02 4.14
N VAL A 103 16.58 -0.29 5.40
CA VAL A 103 17.12 0.44 6.54
C VAL A 103 17.69 -0.62 7.48
N GLY A 104 19.00 -0.75 7.49
CA GLY A 104 19.65 -1.84 8.22
C GLY A 104 19.23 -3.18 7.64
N ASN A 105 18.64 -4.03 8.45
CA ASN A 105 18.17 -5.34 8.01
C ASN A 105 16.68 -5.37 7.69
N ALA A 106 16.03 -4.22 7.66
CA ALA A 106 14.59 -4.15 7.45
C ALA A 106 14.27 -3.33 6.21
N TRP A 107 13.11 -3.61 5.64
CA TRP A 107 12.56 -2.80 4.54
C TRP A 107 11.46 -1.94 5.12
N ARG A 108 11.52 -0.63 4.87
CA ARG A 108 10.55 0.33 5.40
C ARG A 108 9.89 1.06 4.26
N MET A 109 8.61 1.32 4.42
CA MET A 109 7.82 2.00 3.38
C MET A 109 8.21 3.46 3.31
N THR A 110 8.41 3.94 2.08
CA THR A 110 8.75 5.35 1.84
C THR A 110 7.65 6.07 1.07
N HIS A 111 6.77 5.33 0.42
CA HIS A 111 5.67 5.95 -0.32
C HIS A 111 4.53 4.96 -0.45
N HIS A 112 3.33 5.47 -0.32
CA HIS A 112 2.10 4.71 -0.58
C HIS A 112 1.21 5.58 -1.43
N GLN A 113 0.68 5.01 -2.50
CA GLN A 113 -0.26 5.72 -3.34
C GLN A 113 -1.24 4.72 -3.94
N ALA A 114 -2.53 5.03 -3.83
CA ALA A 114 -3.57 4.20 -4.40
C ALA A 114 -4.57 5.09 -5.10
N SER A 115 -5.02 4.67 -6.28
CA SER A 115 -5.98 5.45 -7.04
C SER A 115 -6.97 4.51 -7.72
N PRO A 116 -8.23 4.93 -7.83
CA PRO A 116 -9.26 4.08 -8.43
C PRO A 116 -8.93 3.74 -9.87
N ILE A 117 -9.20 2.49 -10.22
CA ILE A 117 -9.10 2.04 -11.60
C ILE A 117 -10.41 2.42 -12.28
N ALA A 118 -10.30 3.16 -13.39
CA ALA A 118 -11.48 3.64 -14.08
C ALA A 118 -12.31 2.50 -14.67
N ALA A 119 -11.63 1.45 -15.15
CA ALA A 119 -12.32 0.30 -15.69
C ALA A 119 -12.63 -0.66 -14.56
N LEU A 120 -13.80 -1.29 -14.62
CA LEU A 120 -14.15 -2.28 -13.63
C LEU A 120 -13.24 -3.49 -13.75
N VAL A 121 -12.72 -3.93 -12.61
CA VAL A 121 -11.93 -5.14 -12.54
C VAL A 121 -12.69 -6.13 -11.69
N GLU A 122 -13.16 -7.19 -12.33
CA GLU A 122 -13.85 -8.25 -11.63
C GLU A 122 -12.91 -9.39 -11.40
N GLU A 123 -13.13 -10.09 -10.35
CA GLU A 123 -12.33 -11.25 -10.17
C GLU A 123 -13.16 -12.41 -9.69
N PRO A 124 -12.78 -13.56 -10.17
CA PRO A 124 -11.76 -13.75 -11.19
C PRO A 124 -12.28 -13.33 -12.55
N VAL A 125 -11.40 -12.77 -13.38
CA VAL A 125 -11.76 -12.35 -14.71
C VAL A 125 -11.55 -13.53 -15.64
N SER A 126 -12.59 -13.93 -16.34
CA SER A 126 -12.50 -15.07 -17.22
C SER A 126 -12.44 -14.69 -18.67
N GLN A 127 -12.57 -13.41 -18.98
CA GLN A 127 -12.56 -12.95 -20.36
C GLN A 127 -11.46 -11.92 -20.55
N PRO A 128 -11.01 -11.72 -21.79
CA PRO A 128 -9.96 -10.76 -22.05
C PRO A 128 -10.39 -9.35 -21.68
N PRO A 129 -9.50 -8.58 -21.08
CA PRO A 129 -9.82 -7.21 -20.69
C PRO A 129 -9.57 -6.20 -21.80
N SER A 130 -9.48 -6.60 -23.04
CA SER A 130 -8.94 -5.79 -24.10
C SER A 130 -9.65 -4.46 -24.29
N ASN A 131 -10.92 -4.36 -23.97
CA ASN A 131 -11.66 -3.15 -24.20
C ASN A 131 -11.94 -2.36 -22.94
N ARG A 132 -11.32 -2.71 -21.84
CA ARG A 132 -11.75 -2.17 -20.57
C ARG A 132 -11.18 -0.80 -20.24
N LEU A 133 -10.05 -0.49 -20.83
CA LEU A 133 -9.34 0.72 -20.46
C LEU A 133 -9.59 1.88 -21.40
N ASN A 134 -10.52 1.74 -22.28
CA ASN A 134 -10.81 2.79 -23.25
C ASN A 134 -11.74 3.84 -22.71
#